data_36c9bcf0babcc9f177d49d2976e5a4a2
#
_entry.id   36c9bcf0babcc9f177d49d2976e5a4a2
#
_cell.length_a   1.000
_cell.length_b   1.000
_cell.length_c   1.000
_cell.angle_alpha   90.00
_cell.angle_beta   90.00
_cell.angle_gamma   90.00
#
_symmetry.space_group_name_H-M   'P 1'
#
loop_
_entity.id
_entity.type
_entity.pdbx_description
1 polymer ?
#
loop_
_entity_poly.entity_id
_entity_poly.type
_entity_poly.pdbx_seq_one_letter_code
_entity_poly.pdbx_strand_id
1 'polypeptide(L)'
;MSYIAPVKDMLFNMQHLAGIDHIAAMPGFEDAGLETAQAVLEECARFNQDVVAPLNWESDKHPSSLTNGHVTTAPGFKQAYKQYSEGGWQGLQHPVDCGGQGLPKTIGAACVEMLNAASLSFALCPLLTDGAIEALLTAGSDELKSTYLNKLVSGEWTGTMNLTEPQAGSDLSLVRSRAEPQADGTYKVFGTKIYITYGEHDMADNIVHLVLARVSGAPEGIKGISLFVVPKFMVNKDGSLGARNDVHCVSIEHKLGIKASPTAVLQYGDHGGAVGFLVGQENRGLEYMFIMMNAARYAVGVQGIAIADRAYQKAVQYARERVQSRPVDGSIKASAPIIHHPDVRRMLMTMRAYAEGCRAMASVAAAAYDAAHHHADADTRKQNEAVYEYLVPLVKGFSTEMSLEVTSLGVQVHGGMGFIEETGAAQYYRDAKILTIYEGTTAIQANDLVGRKTSRDGGQTPKALAAQMEKTEAALLQIGSADAKAMAHRLTAARGAFLDVVNFIVDAAATDPNAAYAGSVPYLMLAGNVVAGWQLARSYVAAHQALAAGETDTDFMKAKMVTARFYADHILSKSSSVRDGIVEGAHSVTAMALEAF
;
A
#
# COMPACT_ATOMS: atom_id res chain seq x y z
N MET A 1 -10.21 9.74 -20.26
CA MET A 1 -8.97 8.98 -20.57
C MET A 1 -9.10 7.58 -19.99
N SER A 2 -8.94 6.56 -20.79
CA SER A 2 -8.96 5.17 -20.34
C SER A 2 -7.69 4.86 -19.52
N TYR A 3 -7.85 4.18 -18.38
CA TYR A 3 -6.76 3.55 -17.65
C TYR A 3 -6.18 2.41 -18.51
N ILE A 4 -4.88 2.23 -18.49
CA ILE A 4 -4.20 1.10 -19.11
C ILE A 4 -3.37 0.39 -18.04
N ALA A 5 -3.74 -0.83 -17.71
CA ALA A 5 -3.03 -1.61 -16.70
C ALA A 5 -1.62 -1.98 -17.19
N PRO A 6 -0.57 -1.79 -16.39
CA PRO A 6 0.81 -2.06 -16.77
C PRO A 6 1.16 -3.57 -16.66
N VAL A 7 0.34 -4.44 -17.26
CA VAL A 7 0.43 -5.91 -17.14
C VAL A 7 1.81 -6.43 -17.54
N LYS A 8 2.40 -5.90 -18.61
CA LYS A 8 3.75 -6.30 -19.04
C LYS A 8 4.81 -6.03 -17.97
N ASP A 9 4.76 -4.87 -17.32
CA ASP A 9 5.70 -4.52 -16.26
C ASP A 9 5.50 -5.38 -15.00
N MET A 10 4.24 -5.68 -14.67
CA MET A 10 3.90 -6.58 -13.56
C MET A 10 4.42 -8.00 -13.81
N LEU A 11 4.17 -8.57 -14.99
CA LEU A 11 4.68 -9.88 -15.37
C LEU A 11 6.21 -9.93 -15.41
N PHE A 12 6.86 -8.87 -15.93
CA PHE A 12 8.32 -8.76 -15.90
C PHE A 12 8.86 -8.84 -14.46
N ASN A 13 8.24 -8.10 -13.54
CA ASN A 13 8.66 -8.13 -12.14
C ASN A 13 8.41 -9.50 -11.49
N MET A 14 7.27 -10.15 -11.77
CA MET A 14 6.98 -11.50 -11.28
C MET A 14 8.00 -12.51 -11.77
N GLN A 15 8.33 -12.48 -13.05
CA GLN A 15 9.26 -13.44 -13.67
C GLN A 15 10.70 -13.21 -13.23
N HIS A 16 11.19 -11.96 -13.29
CA HIS A 16 12.61 -11.67 -13.18
C HIS A 16 13.06 -11.17 -11.81
N LEU A 17 12.16 -10.63 -10.99
CA LEU A 17 12.50 -10.08 -9.67
C LEU A 17 11.92 -10.91 -8.52
N ALA A 18 10.64 -11.23 -8.59
CA ALA A 18 9.93 -12.02 -7.58
C ALA A 18 10.19 -13.53 -7.69
N GLY A 19 10.46 -14.03 -8.90
CA GLY A 19 10.72 -15.46 -9.13
C GLY A 19 9.46 -16.30 -9.04
N ILE A 20 8.43 -15.98 -9.84
CA ILE A 20 7.11 -16.65 -9.81
C ILE A 20 7.22 -18.17 -9.96
N ASP A 21 8.19 -18.68 -10.71
CA ASP A 21 8.39 -20.13 -10.86
C ASP A 21 8.84 -20.80 -9.55
N HIS A 22 9.61 -20.09 -8.71
CA HIS A 22 9.97 -20.57 -7.37
C HIS A 22 8.77 -20.51 -6.42
N ILE A 23 7.89 -19.52 -6.57
CA ILE A 23 6.65 -19.41 -5.81
C ILE A 23 5.71 -20.55 -6.18
N ALA A 24 5.53 -20.83 -7.48
CA ALA A 24 4.73 -21.93 -7.97
C ALA A 24 5.23 -23.32 -7.54
N ALA A 25 6.51 -23.45 -7.16
CA ALA A 25 7.05 -24.68 -6.60
C ALA A 25 6.78 -24.88 -5.10
N MET A 26 6.17 -23.88 -4.43
CA MET A 26 5.84 -23.97 -3.00
C MET A 26 4.51 -24.70 -2.79
N PRO A 27 4.35 -25.41 -1.65
CA PRO A 27 3.11 -26.12 -1.34
C PRO A 27 1.89 -25.19 -1.37
N GLY A 28 0.87 -25.57 -2.12
CA GLY A 28 -0.39 -24.84 -2.26
C GLY A 28 -0.40 -23.79 -3.38
N PHE A 29 0.71 -23.61 -4.11
CA PHE A 29 0.81 -22.68 -5.23
C PHE A 29 1.18 -23.36 -6.56
N GLU A 30 1.00 -24.67 -6.66
CA GLU A 30 1.47 -25.48 -7.80
C GLU A 30 0.90 -25.01 -9.15
N ASP A 31 -0.30 -24.42 -9.13
CA ASP A 31 -0.97 -23.90 -10.33
C ASP A 31 -0.75 -22.40 -10.56
N ALA A 32 0.03 -21.71 -9.70
CA ALA A 32 0.21 -20.26 -9.72
C ALA A 32 1.45 -19.80 -10.52
N GLY A 33 1.79 -20.48 -11.60
CA GLY A 33 2.89 -20.12 -12.50
C GLY A 33 2.63 -18.87 -13.33
N LEU A 34 3.61 -18.52 -14.18
CA LEU A 34 3.57 -17.29 -15.01
C LEU A 34 2.35 -17.25 -15.95
N GLU A 35 1.94 -18.39 -16.51
CA GLU A 35 0.77 -18.47 -17.41
C GLU A 35 -0.53 -18.14 -16.66
N THR A 36 -0.72 -18.70 -15.47
CA THR A 36 -1.86 -18.37 -14.60
C THR A 36 -1.81 -16.91 -14.18
N ALA A 37 -0.65 -16.41 -13.79
CA ALA A 37 -0.47 -14.99 -13.44
C ALA A 37 -0.89 -14.08 -14.60
N GLN A 38 -0.47 -14.38 -15.82
CA GLN A 38 -0.85 -13.61 -17.01
C GLN A 38 -2.36 -13.61 -17.22
N ALA A 39 -3.01 -14.77 -17.18
CA ALA A 39 -4.45 -14.89 -17.38
C ALA A 39 -5.24 -14.09 -16.33
N VAL A 40 -4.84 -14.17 -15.05
CA VAL A 40 -5.46 -13.43 -13.94
C VAL A 40 -5.27 -11.94 -14.12
N LEU A 41 -4.05 -11.49 -14.46
CA LEU A 41 -3.76 -10.06 -14.63
C LEU A 41 -4.51 -9.46 -15.83
N GLU A 42 -4.60 -10.18 -16.95
CA GLU A 42 -5.34 -9.71 -18.14
C GLU A 42 -6.84 -9.56 -17.85
N GLU A 43 -7.45 -10.50 -17.13
CA GLU A 43 -8.86 -10.40 -16.74
C GLU A 43 -9.09 -9.29 -15.72
N CYS A 44 -8.21 -9.16 -14.71
CA CYS A 44 -8.23 -8.08 -13.75
C CYS A 44 -8.08 -6.71 -14.44
N ALA A 45 -7.17 -6.61 -15.41
CA ALA A 45 -6.99 -5.39 -16.20
C ALA A 45 -8.27 -5.00 -16.92
N ARG A 46 -8.94 -5.97 -17.58
CA ARG A 46 -10.20 -5.74 -18.30
C ARG A 46 -11.28 -5.23 -17.36
N PHE A 47 -11.50 -5.90 -16.23
CA PHE A 47 -12.47 -5.46 -15.23
C PHE A 47 -12.20 -4.03 -14.76
N ASN A 48 -10.97 -3.73 -14.40
CA ASN A 48 -10.61 -2.43 -13.87
C ASN A 48 -10.69 -1.32 -14.92
N GLN A 49 -10.28 -1.59 -16.17
CA GLN A 49 -10.33 -0.62 -17.27
C GLN A 49 -11.76 -0.30 -17.70
N ASP A 50 -12.62 -1.32 -17.78
CA ASP A 50 -13.95 -1.20 -18.38
C ASP A 50 -15.03 -0.86 -17.35
N VAL A 51 -14.90 -1.31 -16.08
CA VAL A 51 -15.94 -1.16 -15.05
C VAL A 51 -15.59 -0.08 -14.02
N VAL A 52 -14.38 -0.13 -13.45
CA VAL A 52 -14.04 0.72 -12.29
C VAL A 52 -13.45 2.08 -12.69
N ALA A 53 -12.50 2.10 -13.63
CA ALA A 53 -11.82 3.34 -14.02
C ALA A 53 -12.75 4.42 -14.59
N PRO A 54 -13.82 4.10 -15.33
CA PRO A 54 -14.77 5.12 -15.80
C PRO A 54 -15.48 5.86 -14.66
N LEU A 55 -15.60 5.22 -13.47
CA LEU A 55 -16.29 5.82 -12.32
C LEU A 55 -15.42 6.83 -11.56
N ASN A 56 -14.09 6.80 -11.71
CA ASN A 56 -13.18 7.56 -10.85
C ASN A 56 -13.42 9.06 -10.87
N TRP A 57 -13.57 9.64 -12.05
CA TRP A 57 -13.78 11.08 -12.21
C TRP A 57 -15.19 11.53 -11.78
N GLU A 58 -16.20 10.81 -12.19
CA GLU A 58 -17.59 11.16 -11.88
C GLU A 58 -17.89 10.99 -10.39
N SER A 59 -17.27 10.02 -9.74
CA SER A 59 -17.43 9.79 -8.30
C SER A 59 -16.75 10.86 -7.42
N ASP A 60 -15.73 11.55 -7.90
CA ASP A 60 -15.14 12.71 -7.21
C ASP A 60 -16.06 13.93 -7.24
N LYS A 61 -16.80 14.12 -8.35
CA LYS A 61 -17.79 15.18 -8.49
C LYS A 61 -19.11 14.90 -7.76
N HIS A 62 -19.51 13.65 -7.78
CA HIS A 62 -20.76 13.18 -7.17
C HIS A 62 -20.44 12.15 -6.07
N PRO A 63 -19.86 12.60 -4.95
CA PRO A 63 -19.40 11.70 -3.90
C PRO A 63 -20.54 11.03 -3.15
N SER A 64 -20.21 10.06 -2.33
CA SER A 64 -21.12 9.42 -1.38
C SER A 64 -21.79 10.46 -0.47
N SER A 65 -23.05 10.25 -0.12
CA SER A 65 -23.84 11.17 0.69
C SER A 65 -24.56 10.45 1.83
N LEU A 66 -24.75 11.16 2.94
CA LEU A 66 -25.45 10.66 4.12
C LEU A 66 -26.86 11.29 4.22
N THR A 67 -27.88 10.47 4.35
CA THR A 67 -29.26 10.92 4.60
C THR A 67 -29.89 10.01 5.65
N ASN A 68 -30.36 10.57 6.77
CA ASN A 68 -31.02 9.85 7.85
C ASN A 68 -30.24 8.62 8.35
N GLY A 69 -28.92 8.75 8.51
CA GLY A 69 -28.05 7.66 8.99
C GLY A 69 -27.70 6.59 7.94
N HIS A 70 -28.15 6.76 6.71
CA HIS A 70 -27.85 5.85 5.59
C HIS A 70 -26.96 6.54 4.56
N VAL A 71 -25.89 5.86 4.16
CA VAL A 71 -25.00 6.33 3.09
C VAL A 71 -25.43 5.75 1.76
N THR A 72 -25.66 6.63 0.79
CA THR A 72 -25.75 6.29 -0.62
C THR A 72 -24.38 6.50 -1.24
N THR A 73 -23.78 5.45 -1.80
CA THR A 73 -22.47 5.53 -2.45
C THR A 73 -22.54 6.26 -3.79
N ALA A 74 -21.38 6.70 -4.27
CA ALA A 74 -21.26 7.38 -5.54
C ALA A 74 -21.91 6.60 -6.69
N PRO A 75 -22.47 7.28 -7.71
CA PRO A 75 -23.15 6.62 -8.83
C PRO A 75 -22.28 5.55 -9.49
N GLY A 76 -22.83 4.36 -9.68
CA GLY A 76 -22.16 3.21 -10.30
C GLY A 76 -21.38 2.32 -9.33
N PHE A 77 -21.03 2.78 -8.12
CA PHE A 77 -20.24 1.99 -7.16
C PHE A 77 -20.93 0.69 -6.76
N LYS A 78 -22.22 0.74 -6.43
CA LYS A 78 -22.98 -0.46 -6.06
C LYS A 78 -22.97 -1.52 -7.16
N GLN A 79 -23.16 -1.11 -8.42
CA GLN A 79 -23.14 -2.02 -9.55
C GLN A 79 -21.73 -2.58 -9.82
N ALA A 80 -20.70 -1.74 -9.74
CA ALA A 80 -19.32 -2.17 -9.91
C ALA A 80 -18.89 -3.13 -8.79
N TYR A 81 -19.31 -2.87 -7.54
CA TYR A 81 -19.03 -3.75 -6.41
C TYR A 81 -19.70 -5.12 -6.56
N LYS A 82 -20.93 -5.16 -7.07
CA LYS A 82 -21.60 -6.42 -7.39
C LYS A 82 -20.81 -7.24 -8.41
N GLN A 83 -20.34 -6.61 -9.49
CA GLN A 83 -19.50 -7.28 -10.48
C GLN A 83 -18.13 -7.72 -9.91
N TYR A 84 -17.54 -6.93 -9.01
CA TYR A 84 -16.33 -7.27 -8.28
C TYR A 84 -16.51 -8.54 -7.45
N SER A 85 -17.59 -8.60 -6.67
CA SER A 85 -17.96 -9.75 -5.84
C SER A 85 -18.26 -10.99 -6.69
N GLU A 86 -19.12 -10.87 -7.71
CA GLU A 86 -19.48 -11.96 -8.63
C GLU A 86 -18.26 -12.50 -9.41
N GLY A 87 -17.25 -11.64 -9.68
CA GLY A 87 -15.97 -12.05 -10.29
C GLY A 87 -15.01 -12.75 -9.32
N GLY A 88 -15.33 -12.85 -8.04
CA GLY A 88 -14.50 -13.52 -7.03
C GLY A 88 -13.21 -12.78 -6.66
N TRP A 89 -13.12 -11.50 -6.99
CA TRP A 89 -11.90 -10.71 -6.79
C TRP A 89 -11.52 -10.52 -5.32
N GLN A 90 -12.51 -10.48 -4.41
CA GLN A 90 -12.24 -10.38 -2.97
C GLN A 90 -11.54 -11.63 -2.45
N GLY A 91 -11.90 -12.80 -2.95
CA GLY A 91 -11.37 -14.09 -2.51
C GLY A 91 -10.03 -14.50 -3.12
N LEU A 92 -9.41 -13.67 -3.98
CA LEU A 92 -8.28 -14.06 -4.82
C LEU A 92 -7.11 -14.70 -4.05
N GLN A 93 -6.72 -14.12 -2.91
CA GLN A 93 -5.59 -14.55 -2.08
C GLN A 93 -6.02 -15.38 -0.86
N HIS A 94 -7.31 -15.45 -0.56
CA HIS A 94 -7.81 -16.12 0.64
C HIS A 94 -7.92 -17.63 0.46
N PRO A 95 -7.89 -18.41 1.57
CA PRO A 95 -7.89 -19.87 1.51
C PRO A 95 -9.09 -20.47 0.80
N VAL A 96 -8.87 -21.57 0.09
CA VAL A 96 -9.90 -22.30 -0.68
C VAL A 96 -11.00 -22.87 0.22
N ASP A 97 -10.68 -23.33 1.41
CA ASP A 97 -11.64 -23.84 2.40
C ASP A 97 -12.61 -22.78 2.93
N CYS A 98 -12.28 -21.49 2.77
CA CYS A 98 -13.17 -20.37 3.06
C CYS A 98 -13.86 -19.79 1.82
N GLY A 99 -13.76 -20.47 0.66
CA GLY A 99 -14.34 -20.01 -0.60
C GLY A 99 -13.44 -19.06 -1.41
N GLY A 100 -12.16 -18.90 -1.03
CA GLY A 100 -11.15 -18.15 -1.78
C GLY A 100 -10.53 -18.96 -2.91
N GLN A 101 -9.58 -18.34 -3.63
CA GLN A 101 -8.87 -18.97 -4.76
C GLN A 101 -7.45 -19.43 -4.39
N GLY A 102 -6.93 -19.02 -3.22
CA GLY A 102 -5.63 -19.45 -2.69
C GLY A 102 -4.42 -19.01 -3.53
N LEU A 103 -4.54 -17.94 -4.32
CA LEU A 103 -3.43 -17.45 -5.14
C LEU A 103 -2.39 -16.70 -4.27
N PRO A 104 -1.10 -16.72 -4.68
CA PRO A 104 -0.05 -16.05 -3.92
C PRO A 104 -0.23 -14.52 -3.92
N LYS A 105 0.28 -13.90 -2.86
CA LYS A 105 0.28 -12.44 -2.71
C LYS A 105 1.00 -11.74 -3.87
N THR A 106 2.01 -12.37 -4.45
CA THR A 106 2.71 -11.86 -5.65
C THR A 106 1.75 -11.57 -6.81
N ILE A 107 0.75 -12.42 -7.04
CA ILE A 107 -0.29 -12.17 -8.07
C ILE A 107 -1.33 -11.19 -7.54
N GLY A 108 -1.83 -11.41 -6.33
CA GLY A 108 -2.89 -10.60 -5.74
C GLY A 108 -2.51 -9.13 -5.56
N ALA A 109 -1.25 -8.82 -5.21
CA ALA A 109 -0.78 -7.45 -5.08
C ALA A 109 -0.85 -6.65 -6.39
N ALA A 110 -0.59 -7.28 -7.52
CA ALA A 110 -0.75 -6.64 -8.83
C ALA A 110 -2.22 -6.34 -9.16
N CYS A 111 -3.13 -7.24 -8.80
CA CYS A 111 -4.57 -7.01 -8.92
C CYS A 111 -5.05 -5.85 -8.01
N VAL A 112 -4.54 -5.79 -6.77
CA VAL A 112 -4.80 -4.68 -5.85
C VAL A 112 -4.27 -3.35 -6.41
N GLU A 113 -3.09 -3.33 -7.03
CA GLU A 113 -2.56 -2.14 -7.70
C GLU A 113 -3.49 -1.67 -8.82
N MET A 114 -3.94 -2.58 -9.69
CA MET A 114 -4.84 -2.23 -10.79
C MET A 114 -6.17 -1.67 -10.30
N LEU A 115 -6.76 -2.25 -9.26
CA LEU A 115 -8.00 -1.77 -8.67
C LEU A 115 -7.85 -0.34 -8.10
N ASN A 116 -6.76 -0.10 -7.37
CA ASN A 116 -6.47 1.22 -6.80
C ASN A 116 -6.13 2.27 -7.88
N ALA A 117 -5.45 1.88 -8.95
CA ALA A 117 -5.19 2.76 -10.08
C ALA A 117 -6.47 3.11 -10.84
N ALA A 118 -7.42 2.21 -10.93
CA ALA A 118 -8.72 2.44 -11.54
C ALA A 118 -9.55 3.44 -10.71
N SER A 119 -9.72 3.21 -9.41
CA SER A 119 -10.37 4.14 -8.47
C SER A 119 -9.93 3.88 -7.03
N LEU A 120 -9.13 4.79 -6.48
CA LEU A 120 -8.66 4.71 -5.10
C LEU A 120 -9.82 4.72 -4.10
N SER A 121 -10.83 5.55 -4.34
CA SER A 121 -12.03 5.65 -3.49
C SER A 121 -12.82 4.34 -3.43
N PHE A 122 -12.97 3.65 -4.55
CA PHE A 122 -13.67 2.37 -4.63
C PHE A 122 -12.87 1.26 -3.95
N ALA A 123 -11.59 1.18 -4.22
CA ALA A 123 -10.69 0.12 -3.76
C ALA A 123 -10.54 0.03 -2.24
N LEU A 124 -10.84 1.11 -1.51
CA LEU A 124 -10.78 1.13 -0.05
C LEU A 124 -11.77 0.18 0.63
N CYS A 125 -12.92 -0.11 0.03
CA CYS A 125 -13.88 -1.07 0.58
C CYS A 125 -13.33 -2.50 0.58
N PRO A 126 -12.88 -3.07 -0.56
CA PRO A 126 -12.21 -4.35 -0.60
C PRO A 126 -10.97 -4.45 0.31
N LEU A 127 -10.17 -3.38 0.36
CA LEU A 127 -8.94 -3.36 1.17
C LEU A 127 -9.21 -3.57 2.66
N LEU A 128 -10.24 -2.91 3.21
CA LEU A 128 -10.60 -3.05 4.62
C LEU A 128 -11.23 -4.42 4.88
N THR A 129 -11.95 -4.96 3.91
CA THR A 129 -12.54 -6.31 3.98
C THR A 129 -11.45 -7.38 4.05
N ASP A 130 -10.39 -7.28 3.24
CA ASP A 130 -9.22 -8.17 3.33
C ASP A 130 -8.62 -8.20 4.74
N GLY A 131 -8.41 -7.03 5.33
CA GLY A 131 -7.92 -6.94 6.70
C GLY A 131 -8.83 -7.65 7.71
N ALA A 132 -10.14 -7.50 7.58
CA ALA A 132 -11.12 -8.17 8.46
C ALA A 132 -11.06 -9.70 8.30
N ILE A 133 -10.93 -10.19 7.07
CA ILE A 133 -10.75 -11.63 6.78
C ILE A 133 -9.50 -12.16 7.46
N GLU A 134 -8.36 -11.50 7.29
CA GLU A 134 -7.08 -11.91 7.89
C GLU A 134 -7.14 -11.98 9.42
N ALA A 135 -7.77 -11.00 10.08
CA ALA A 135 -7.93 -11.01 11.53
C ALA A 135 -8.80 -12.19 12.00
N LEU A 136 -9.89 -12.48 11.29
CA LEU A 136 -10.77 -13.60 11.63
C LEU A 136 -10.12 -14.96 11.33
N LEU A 137 -9.40 -15.10 10.24
CA LEU A 137 -8.63 -16.31 9.94
C LEU A 137 -7.64 -16.63 11.05
N THR A 138 -6.95 -15.61 11.57
CA THR A 138 -5.89 -15.79 12.56
C THR A 138 -6.42 -15.97 13.98
N ALA A 139 -7.42 -15.18 14.39
CA ALA A 139 -7.83 -15.09 15.79
C ALA A 139 -9.33 -15.35 16.04
N GLY A 140 -10.15 -15.49 15.00
CA GLY A 140 -11.57 -15.79 15.15
C GLY A 140 -11.82 -17.19 15.70
N SER A 141 -12.83 -17.35 16.54
CA SER A 141 -13.34 -18.66 16.94
C SER A 141 -13.96 -19.40 15.73
N ASP A 142 -14.12 -20.71 15.82
CA ASP A 142 -14.77 -21.49 14.77
C ASP A 142 -16.19 -20.98 14.46
N GLU A 143 -16.92 -20.51 15.47
CA GLU A 143 -18.24 -19.90 15.31
C GLU A 143 -18.18 -18.60 14.51
N LEU A 144 -17.22 -17.71 14.83
CA LEU A 144 -17.02 -16.47 14.07
C LEU A 144 -16.60 -16.74 12.64
N LYS A 145 -15.67 -17.68 12.44
CA LYS A 145 -15.22 -18.09 11.11
C LYS A 145 -16.37 -18.65 10.27
N SER A 146 -17.15 -19.59 10.83
CA SER A 146 -18.27 -20.18 10.11
C SER A 146 -19.41 -19.19 9.80
N THR A 147 -19.58 -18.17 10.64
CA THR A 147 -20.63 -17.15 10.46
C THR A 147 -20.24 -16.10 9.42
N TYR A 148 -18.99 -15.64 9.41
CA TYR A 148 -18.62 -14.43 8.68
C TYR A 148 -17.67 -14.65 7.50
N LEU A 149 -16.74 -15.63 7.57
CA LEU A 149 -15.65 -15.70 6.59
C LEU A 149 -16.12 -15.90 5.17
N ASN A 150 -16.98 -16.89 4.89
CA ASN A 150 -17.44 -17.16 3.54
C ASN A 150 -18.13 -15.95 2.91
N LYS A 151 -18.89 -15.19 3.69
CA LYS A 151 -19.59 -13.99 3.23
C LYS A 151 -18.65 -12.82 2.96
N LEU A 152 -17.57 -12.68 3.74
CA LEU A 152 -16.54 -11.69 3.53
C LEU A 152 -15.66 -12.05 2.33
N VAL A 153 -15.22 -13.30 2.23
CA VAL A 153 -14.36 -13.80 1.13
C VAL A 153 -15.10 -13.75 -0.21
N SER A 154 -16.41 -14.04 -0.25
CA SER A 154 -17.21 -13.87 -1.46
C SER A 154 -17.48 -12.40 -1.82
N GLY A 155 -17.23 -11.45 -0.91
CA GLY A 155 -17.59 -10.04 -1.07
C GLY A 155 -19.09 -9.75 -0.89
N GLU A 156 -19.91 -10.73 -0.48
CA GLU A 156 -21.33 -10.50 -0.18
C GLU A 156 -21.52 -9.55 1.00
N TRP A 157 -20.64 -9.65 2.00
CA TRP A 157 -20.52 -8.71 3.11
C TRP A 157 -19.15 -8.04 3.08
N THR A 158 -19.07 -6.87 3.73
CA THR A 158 -17.82 -6.11 3.82
C THR A 158 -17.33 -6.03 5.26
N GLY A 159 -16.02 -5.80 5.41
CA GLY A 159 -15.38 -5.62 6.71
C GLY A 159 -14.80 -4.22 6.90
N THR A 160 -14.72 -3.77 8.14
CA THR A 160 -14.12 -2.48 8.51
C THR A 160 -13.23 -2.59 9.75
N MET A 161 -12.27 -1.66 9.86
CA MET A 161 -11.44 -1.49 11.05
C MET A 161 -11.89 -0.27 11.85
N ASN A 162 -12.21 -0.45 13.14
CA ASN A 162 -12.71 0.59 14.03
C ASN A 162 -11.77 0.80 15.22
N LEU A 163 -10.72 1.58 15.01
CA LEU A 163 -9.69 1.87 16.01
C LEU A 163 -9.87 3.27 16.60
N THR A 164 -9.84 4.27 15.71
CA THR A 164 -9.65 5.68 16.02
C THR A 164 -10.84 6.29 16.76
N GLU A 165 -10.54 7.04 17.81
CA GLU A 165 -11.47 7.87 18.56
C GLU A 165 -10.97 9.32 18.58
N PRO A 166 -11.79 10.32 18.94
CA PRO A 166 -11.36 11.73 18.93
C PRO A 166 -10.07 12.02 19.70
N GLN A 167 -9.81 11.28 20.78
CA GLN A 167 -8.60 11.41 21.61
C GLN A 167 -7.54 10.34 21.34
N ALA A 168 -7.82 9.32 20.51
CA ALA A 168 -6.98 8.17 20.28
C ALA A 168 -6.78 7.94 18.78
N GLY A 169 -5.74 8.52 18.20
CA GLY A 169 -5.34 8.34 16.80
C GLY A 169 -4.08 7.48 16.71
N SER A 170 -2.90 8.11 16.68
CA SER A 170 -1.61 7.40 16.68
C SER A 170 -1.32 6.70 18.02
N ASP A 171 -1.81 7.25 19.13
CA ASP A 171 -1.75 6.61 20.45
C ASP A 171 -3.08 5.94 20.79
N LEU A 172 -3.16 4.63 20.58
CA LEU A 172 -4.33 3.82 20.88
C LEU A 172 -4.46 3.48 22.39
N SER A 173 -3.45 3.78 23.21
CA SER A 173 -3.56 3.59 24.67
C SER A 173 -4.70 4.41 25.30
N LEU A 174 -5.15 5.44 24.59
CA LEU A 174 -6.19 6.36 25.00
C LEU A 174 -7.62 5.95 24.57
N VAL A 175 -7.78 4.79 23.95
CA VAL A 175 -9.11 4.24 23.56
C VAL A 175 -10.02 4.16 24.78
N ARG A 176 -11.24 4.70 24.67
CA ARG A 176 -12.26 4.79 25.72
C ARG A 176 -13.53 3.99 25.43
N SER A 177 -13.74 3.53 24.20
CA SER A 177 -14.86 2.62 23.91
C SER A 177 -14.82 1.44 24.84
N ARG A 178 -15.99 1.06 25.39
CA ARG A 178 -16.11 0.00 26.40
C ARG A 178 -16.95 -1.16 25.91
N ALA A 179 -16.67 -2.35 26.43
CA ALA A 179 -17.42 -3.56 26.18
C ALA A 179 -17.85 -4.17 27.53
N GLU A 180 -19.13 -4.40 27.70
CA GLU A 180 -19.74 -4.95 28.92
C GLU A 180 -20.12 -6.42 28.67
N PRO A 181 -19.50 -7.39 29.37
CA PRO A 181 -19.81 -8.81 29.18
C PRO A 181 -21.27 -9.11 29.57
N GLN A 182 -21.93 -9.99 28.83
CA GLN A 182 -23.29 -10.44 29.03
C GLN A 182 -23.34 -11.92 29.48
N ALA A 183 -24.43 -12.33 30.09
CA ALA A 183 -24.59 -13.68 30.59
C ALA A 183 -24.62 -14.77 29.51
N ASP A 184 -24.90 -14.40 28.25
CA ASP A 184 -24.94 -15.29 27.10
C ASP A 184 -23.58 -15.40 26.38
N GLY A 185 -22.54 -14.77 26.92
CA GLY A 185 -21.18 -14.77 26.32
C GLY A 185 -20.95 -13.69 25.27
N THR A 186 -21.96 -12.88 24.96
CA THR A 186 -21.80 -11.69 24.10
C THR A 186 -21.31 -10.49 24.91
N TYR A 187 -21.08 -9.37 24.23
CA TYR A 187 -20.72 -8.10 24.85
C TYR A 187 -21.64 -6.99 24.36
N LYS A 188 -21.86 -6.00 25.21
CA LYS A 188 -22.47 -4.74 24.83
C LYS A 188 -21.38 -3.70 24.61
N VAL A 189 -21.22 -3.23 23.37
CA VAL A 189 -20.19 -2.26 22.97
C VAL A 189 -20.79 -0.86 22.94
N PHE A 190 -20.04 0.11 23.50
CA PHE A 190 -20.40 1.53 23.59
C PHE A 190 -19.21 2.41 23.21
N GLY A 191 -19.47 3.51 22.53
CA GLY A 191 -18.48 4.53 22.21
C GLY A 191 -18.61 5.09 20.82
N THR A 192 -17.73 6.03 20.49
CA THR A 192 -17.70 6.70 19.19
C THR A 192 -16.41 6.38 18.47
N LYS A 193 -16.50 5.91 17.25
CA LYS A 193 -15.36 5.68 16.35
C LYS A 193 -15.41 6.67 15.20
N ILE A 194 -14.26 7.28 14.88
CA ILE A 194 -14.13 8.29 13.82
C ILE A 194 -13.21 7.82 12.72
N TYR A 195 -13.35 8.42 11.54
CA TYR A 195 -12.57 8.11 10.34
C TYR A 195 -12.72 6.67 9.86
N ILE A 196 -13.91 6.09 10.03
CA ILE A 196 -14.15 4.70 9.63
C ILE A 196 -14.47 4.62 8.15
N THR A 197 -13.49 4.14 7.39
CA THR A 197 -13.60 3.93 5.96
C THR A 197 -14.68 2.89 5.67
N TYR A 198 -15.65 3.27 4.82
CA TYR A 198 -16.83 2.44 4.52
C TYR A 198 -17.56 1.91 5.75
N GLY A 199 -17.59 2.71 6.84
CA GLY A 199 -18.32 2.35 8.06
C GLY A 199 -19.83 2.26 7.86
N GLU A 200 -20.37 2.95 6.86
CA GLU A 200 -21.75 2.81 6.38
C GLU A 200 -21.76 2.96 4.86
N HIS A 201 -22.51 2.11 4.17
CA HIS A 201 -22.68 2.14 2.71
C HIS A 201 -23.81 1.21 2.27
N ASP A 202 -24.18 1.28 0.99
CA ASP A 202 -25.27 0.52 0.36
C ASP A 202 -24.80 -0.51 -0.68
N MET A 203 -23.49 -0.85 -0.71
CA MET A 203 -22.91 -1.76 -1.70
C MET A 203 -23.05 -3.24 -1.31
N ALA A 204 -23.19 -3.54 -0.03
CA ALA A 204 -23.34 -4.90 0.51
C ALA A 204 -24.49 -4.96 1.51
N ASP A 205 -25.02 -6.17 1.73
CA ASP A 205 -26.17 -6.38 2.61
C ASP A 205 -25.82 -6.26 4.09
N ASN A 206 -24.58 -6.56 4.48
CA ASN A 206 -24.09 -6.42 5.85
C ASN A 206 -22.68 -5.84 5.87
N ILE A 207 -22.34 -5.19 6.99
CA ILE A 207 -21.00 -4.69 7.29
C ILE A 207 -20.55 -5.30 8.62
N VAL A 208 -19.39 -5.92 8.62
CA VAL A 208 -18.79 -6.56 9.79
C VAL A 208 -17.70 -5.63 10.36
N HIS A 209 -18.02 -4.95 11.46
CA HIS A 209 -17.08 -4.02 12.09
C HIS A 209 -16.15 -4.77 13.05
N LEU A 210 -14.84 -4.65 12.87
CA LEU A 210 -13.81 -5.08 13.82
C LEU A 210 -13.50 -3.89 14.73
N VAL A 211 -13.95 -3.96 16.01
CA VAL A 211 -13.97 -2.81 16.93
C VAL A 211 -13.04 -3.03 18.11
N LEU A 212 -12.11 -2.10 18.33
CA LEU A 212 -11.30 -2.04 19.56
C LEU A 212 -12.10 -1.39 20.70
N ALA A 213 -12.22 -2.09 21.82
CA ALA A 213 -12.86 -1.59 23.03
C ALA A 213 -12.24 -2.21 24.28
N ARG A 214 -12.52 -1.60 25.44
CA ARG A 214 -12.05 -2.10 26.75
C ARG A 214 -13.18 -2.86 27.44
N VAL A 215 -12.87 -4.06 27.88
CA VAL A 215 -13.77 -4.82 28.76
C VAL A 215 -13.82 -4.11 30.13
N SER A 216 -14.97 -4.14 30.79
CA SER A 216 -15.14 -3.55 32.13
C SER A 216 -14.14 -4.15 33.12
N GLY A 217 -13.31 -3.29 33.76
CA GLY A 217 -12.26 -3.72 34.68
C GLY A 217 -10.93 -4.10 34.02
N ALA A 218 -10.78 -3.94 32.71
CA ALA A 218 -9.52 -4.20 32.01
C ALA A 218 -8.39 -3.26 32.47
N PRO A 219 -7.11 -3.67 32.36
CA PRO A 219 -5.97 -2.81 32.64
C PRO A 219 -5.98 -1.53 31.80
N GLU A 220 -5.36 -0.48 32.32
CA GLU A 220 -5.12 0.75 31.56
C GLU A 220 -4.09 0.53 30.46
N GLY A 221 -4.06 1.45 29.49
CA GLY A 221 -3.10 1.43 28.37
C GLY A 221 -3.43 0.38 27.32
N ILE A 222 -2.44 0.05 26.50
CA ILE A 222 -2.62 -0.85 25.34
C ILE A 222 -2.96 -2.31 25.73
N LYS A 223 -2.54 -2.74 26.93
CA LYS A 223 -2.78 -4.10 27.43
C LYS A 223 -4.20 -4.37 27.91
N GLY A 224 -5.07 -3.39 27.92
CA GLY A 224 -6.49 -3.55 28.29
C GLY A 224 -7.44 -3.45 27.10
N ILE A 225 -6.94 -3.50 25.86
CA ILE A 225 -7.74 -3.37 24.66
C ILE A 225 -8.08 -4.75 24.10
N SER A 226 -9.35 -5.00 23.86
CA SER A 226 -9.90 -6.22 23.24
C SER A 226 -10.48 -5.91 21.86
N LEU A 227 -10.61 -6.94 21.01
CA LEU A 227 -11.17 -6.82 19.67
C LEU A 227 -12.52 -7.55 19.60
N PHE A 228 -13.50 -6.90 18.96
CA PHE A 228 -14.86 -7.42 18.83
C PHE A 228 -15.33 -7.37 17.38
N VAL A 229 -16.04 -8.40 16.95
CA VAL A 229 -16.94 -8.35 15.79
C VAL A 229 -18.25 -7.71 16.22
N VAL A 230 -18.63 -6.62 15.57
CA VAL A 230 -19.92 -5.95 15.75
C VAL A 230 -20.57 -5.81 14.38
N PRO A 231 -21.49 -6.71 13.97
CA PRO A 231 -22.12 -6.63 12.67
C PRO A 231 -23.15 -5.50 12.62
N LYS A 232 -23.36 -4.90 11.44
CA LYS A 232 -24.42 -3.92 11.18
C LYS A 232 -25.81 -4.53 11.37
N PHE A 233 -26.02 -5.73 10.86
CA PHE A 233 -27.18 -6.56 11.10
C PHE A 233 -26.75 -7.86 11.78
N MET A 234 -27.52 -8.27 12.80
CA MET A 234 -27.31 -9.56 13.45
C MET A 234 -27.48 -10.70 12.44
N VAL A 235 -26.79 -11.81 12.67
CA VAL A 235 -26.88 -12.99 11.81
C VAL A 235 -27.64 -14.08 12.55
N ASN A 236 -28.70 -14.59 11.96
CA ASN A 236 -29.48 -15.70 12.49
C ASN A 236 -28.71 -17.04 12.33
N LYS A 237 -29.13 -18.07 13.05
CA LYS A 237 -28.51 -19.40 12.99
C LYS A 237 -28.52 -20.05 11.59
N ASP A 238 -29.47 -19.67 10.76
CA ASP A 238 -29.58 -20.11 9.36
C ASP A 238 -28.74 -19.27 8.36
N GLY A 239 -27.98 -18.28 8.87
CA GLY A 239 -27.15 -17.39 8.06
C GLY A 239 -27.91 -16.19 7.49
N SER A 240 -29.22 -16.07 7.69
CA SER A 240 -30.01 -14.92 7.24
C SER A 240 -29.76 -13.69 8.12
N LEU A 241 -30.03 -12.49 7.58
CA LEU A 241 -29.92 -11.24 8.32
C LEU A 241 -31.06 -11.11 9.32
N GLY A 242 -30.70 -10.78 10.56
CA GLY A 242 -31.61 -10.52 11.68
C GLY A 242 -31.84 -9.04 11.89
N ALA A 243 -32.06 -8.67 13.17
CA ALA A 243 -32.32 -7.30 13.58
C ALA A 243 -31.14 -6.37 13.33
N ARG A 244 -31.41 -5.09 13.08
CA ARG A 244 -30.37 -4.04 13.06
C ARG A 244 -29.69 -3.96 14.43
N ASN A 245 -28.35 -3.97 14.42
CA ASN A 245 -27.58 -3.78 15.64
C ASN A 245 -27.52 -2.29 16.03
N ASP A 246 -27.16 -2.01 17.28
CA ASP A 246 -27.10 -0.65 17.84
C ASP A 246 -25.75 0.04 17.45
N VAL A 247 -25.51 0.13 16.14
CA VAL A 247 -24.42 0.88 15.53
C VAL A 247 -24.94 1.78 14.43
N HIS A 248 -24.66 3.08 14.53
CA HIS A 248 -25.25 4.10 13.67
C HIS A 248 -24.19 5.03 13.10
N CYS A 249 -24.32 5.34 11.80
CA CYS A 249 -23.52 6.38 11.15
C CYS A 249 -24.15 7.75 11.46
N VAL A 250 -23.43 8.58 12.19
CA VAL A 250 -23.92 9.91 12.61
C VAL A 250 -23.42 11.02 11.69
N SER A 251 -22.30 10.82 11.01
CA SER A 251 -21.78 11.73 9.98
C SER A 251 -20.79 11.03 9.05
N ILE A 252 -20.52 11.64 7.91
CA ILE A 252 -19.38 11.32 7.03
C ILE A 252 -18.55 12.58 6.82
N GLU A 253 -17.24 12.39 6.64
CA GLU A 253 -16.29 13.48 6.54
C GLU A 253 -16.27 14.11 5.13
N HIS A 254 -16.16 15.45 5.07
CA HIS A 254 -15.79 16.18 3.88
C HIS A 254 -14.26 16.23 3.77
N LYS A 255 -13.71 15.70 2.68
CA LYS A 255 -12.27 15.44 2.56
C LYS A 255 -11.64 16.19 1.39
N LEU A 256 -10.32 16.39 1.47
CA LEU A 256 -9.50 16.93 0.39
C LEU A 256 -9.58 16.07 -0.88
N GLY A 257 -9.42 14.75 -0.72
CA GLY A 257 -9.45 13.74 -1.78
C GLY A 257 -10.24 12.51 -1.35
N ILE A 258 -10.21 11.46 -2.19
CA ILE A 258 -10.98 10.22 -2.02
C ILE A 258 -12.43 10.49 -1.59
N LYS A 259 -13.05 11.49 -2.23
CA LYS A 259 -14.33 12.03 -1.79
C LYS A 259 -15.46 11.01 -1.88
N ALA A 260 -15.39 10.10 -2.84
CA ALA A 260 -16.39 9.06 -3.03
C ALA A 260 -16.35 7.94 -1.97
N SER A 261 -15.20 7.73 -1.29
CA SER A 261 -15.11 6.80 -0.17
C SER A 261 -15.78 7.41 1.06
N PRO A 262 -16.90 6.85 1.57
CA PRO A 262 -17.53 7.38 2.77
C PRO A 262 -16.63 7.09 3.98
N THR A 263 -16.23 8.14 4.68
CA THR A 263 -15.41 8.08 5.89
C THR A 263 -16.33 8.44 7.05
N ALA A 264 -16.81 7.42 7.77
CA ALA A 264 -17.89 7.54 8.72
C ALA A 264 -17.41 7.87 10.13
N VAL A 265 -18.28 8.57 10.88
CA VAL A 265 -18.31 8.56 12.33
C VAL A 265 -19.39 7.58 12.76
N LEU A 266 -18.99 6.55 13.50
CA LEU A 266 -19.89 5.51 13.99
C LEU A 266 -20.12 5.64 15.49
N GLN A 267 -21.39 5.64 15.89
CA GLN A 267 -21.82 5.63 17.27
C GLN A 267 -22.35 4.25 17.65
N TYR A 268 -21.82 3.70 18.72
CA TYR A 268 -22.12 2.39 19.25
C TYR A 268 -22.88 2.52 20.57
N GLY A 269 -24.02 1.86 20.67
CA GLY A 269 -24.66 1.57 21.94
C GLY A 269 -25.64 2.61 22.49
N ASP A 270 -26.10 3.56 21.70
CA ASP A 270 -27.00 4.62 22.14
C ASP A 270 -28.38 4.09 22.60
N HIS A 271 -28.78 2.91 22.15
CA HIS A 271 -30.09 2.29 22.43
C HIS A 271 -29.98 1.00 23.25
N GLY A 272 -29.03 0.94 24.17
CA GLY A 272 -28.85 -0.19 25.08
C GLY A 272 -27.64 -1.09 24.82
N GLY A 273 -26.78 -0.70 23.92
CA GLY A 273 -25.52 -1.37 23.64
C GLY A 273 -25.49 -2.17 22.35
N ALA A 274 -24.45 -1.97 21.53
CA ALA A 274 -24.24 -2.75 20.32
C ALA A 274 -23.77 -4.16 20.68
N VAL A 275 -24.40 -5.19 20.15
CA VAL A 275 -24.02 -6.57 20.40
C VAL A 275 -22.70 -6.86 19.68
N GLY A 276 -21.71 -7.30 20.44
CA GLY A 276 -20.38 -7.65 19.96
C GLY A 276 -19.93 -9.05 20.39
N PHE A 277 -19.07 -9.64 19.59
CA PHE A 277 -18.50 -10.98 19.83
C PHE A 277 -17.00 -10.85 19.95
N LEU A 278 -16.39 -11.40 21.01
CA LEU A 278 -14.96 -11.31 21.25
C LEU A 278 -14.17 -12.07 20.17
N VAL A 279 -13.16 -11.43 19.61
CA VAL A 279 -12.17 -12.05 18.71
C VAL A 279 -10.94 -12.45 19.54
N GLY A 280 -10.64 -13.74 19.56
CA GLY A 280 -9.51 -14.27 20.30
C GLY A 280 -9.71 -14.16 21.83
N GLN A 281 -8.77 -13.52 22.52
CA GLN A 281 -8.74 -13.38 23.97
C GLN A 281 -8.90 -11.93 24.40
N GLU A 282 -9.53 -11.69 25.56
CA GLU A 282 -9.57 -10.38 26.18
C GLU A 282 -8.15 -9.81 26.37
N ASN A 283 -8.03 -8.49 26.24
CA ASN A 283 -6.78 -7.75 26.46
C ASN A 283 -5.65 -8.03 25.43
N ARG A 284 -5.94 -8.77 24.36
CA ARG A 284 -5.04 -9.01 23.23
C ARG A 284 -5.53 -8.42 21.91
N GLY A 285 -6.55 -7.58 21.96
CA GLY A 285 -7.19 -7.03 20.74
C GLY A 285 -6.24 -6.24 19.85
N LEU A 286 -5.29 -5.51 20.44
CA LEU A 286 -4.31 -4.75 19.65
C LEU A 286 -3.35 -5.67 18.89
N GLU A 287 -3.00 -6.82 19.45
CA GLU A 287 -2.17 -7.84 18.78
C GLU A 287 -2.87 -8.36 17.52
N TYR A 288 -4.16 -8.68 17.62
CA TYR A 288 -4.95 -9.14 16.47
C TYR A 288 -5.19 -8.03 15.44
N MET A 289 -5.38 -6.80 15.92
CA MET A 289 -5.51 -5.64 15.04
C MET A 289 -4.21 -5.33 14.28
N PHE A 290 -3.04 -5.62 14.84
CA PHE A 290 -1.77 -5.46 14.12
C PHE A 290 -1.66 -6.38 12.90
N ILE A 291 -2.33 -7.52 12.88
CA ILE A 291 -2.39 -8.40 11.70
C ILE A 291 -3.09 -7.67 10.55
N MET A 292 -4.28 -7.09 10.83
CA MET A 292 -4.99 -6.25 9.85
C MET A 292 -4.13 -5.06 9.41
N MET A 293 -3.53 -4.37 10.37
CA MET A 293 -2.72 -3.18 10.09
C MET A 293 -1.50 -3.49 9.21
N ASN A 294 -0.84 -4.63 9.38
CA ASN A 294 0.30 -5.00 8.55
C ASN A 294 -0.12 -5.31 7.11
N ALA A 295 -1.22 -6.03 6.93
CA ALA A 295 -1.82 -6.26 5.62
C ALA A 295 -2.24 -4.92 4.96
N ALA A 296 -2.93 -4.06 5.70
CA ALA A 296 -3.36 -2.75 5.24
C ALA A 296 -2.17 -1.82 4.91
N ARG A 297 -1.09 -1.83 5.69
CA ARG A 297 0.12 -1.01 5.42
C ARG A 297 0.74 -1.37 4.07
N TYR A 298 0.92 -2.66 3.78
CA TYR A 298 1.42 -3.09 2.48
C TYR A 298 0.50 -2.61 1.35
N ALA A 299 -0.82 -2.83 1.48
CA ALA A 299 -1.81 -2.43 0.49
C ALA A 299 -1.85 -0.90 0.28
N VAL A 300 -1.68 -0.10 1.34
CA VAL A 300 -1.57 1.37 1.23
C VAL A 300 -0.30 1.79 0.49
N GLY A 301 0.81 1.07 0.67
CA GLY A 301 2.00 1.26 -0.17
C GLY A 301 1.71 1.03 -1.64
N VAL A 302 0.97 -0.04 -1.96
CA VAL A 302 0.51 -0.35 -3.32
C VAL A 302 -0.43 0.74 -3.86
N GLN A 303 -1.28 1.36 -3.01
CA GLN A 303 -2.08 2.54 -3.40
C GLN A 303 -1.20 3.71 -3.87
N GLY A 304 -0.08 3.96 -3.19
CA GLY A 304 0.88 4.97 -3.60
C GLY A 304 1.46 4.71 -5.00
N ILE A 305 1.80 3.45 -5.28
CA ILE A 305 2.28 3.02 -6.61
C ILE A 305 1.20 3.21 -7.67
N ALA A 306 -0.01 2.76 -7.36
CA ALA A 306 -1.15 2.81 -8.27
C ALA A 306 -1.50 4.24 -8.71
N ILE A 307 -1.58 5.18 -7.75
CA ILE A 307 -1.93 6.57 -8.06
C ILE A 307 -0.79 7.30 -8.76
N ALA A 308 0.46 6.95 -8.45
CA ALA A 308 1.64 7.47 -9.15
C ALA A 308 1.64 7.05 -10.63
N ASP A 309 1.40 5.75 -10.90
CA ASP A 309 1.31 5.23 -12.27
C ASP A 309 0.15 5.89 -13.04
N ARG A 310 -0.99 6.05 -12.40
CA ARG A 310 -2.17 6.70 -13.00
C ARG A 310 -1.91 8.17 -13.37
N ALA A 311 -1.26 8.92 -12.49
CA ALA A 311 -0.86 10.30 -12.76
C ALA A 311 0.17 10.38 -13.89
N TYR A 312 1.14 9.45 -13.92
CA TYR A 312 2.13 9.33 -14.99
C TYR A 312 1.47 9.10 -16.36
N GLN A 313 0.57 8.13 -16.47
CA GLN A 313 -0.14 7.83 -17.72
C GLN A 313 -0.87 9.07 -18.25
N LYS A 314 -1.57 9.79 -17.37
CA LYS A 314 -2.28 11.03 -17.73
C LYS A 314 -1.32 12.13 -18.19
N ALA A 315 -0.20 12.30 -17.48
CA ALA A 315 0.81 13.30 -17.83
C ALA A 315 1.48 13.01 -19.18
N VAL A 316 1.80 11.74 -19.48
CA VAL A 316 2.36 11.31 -20.77
C VAL A 316 1.40 11.62 -21.92
N GLN A 317 0.13 11.28 -21.76
CA GLN A 317 -0.87 11.58 -22.80
C GLN A 317 -0.97 13.07 -23.04
N TYR A 318 -1.12 13.88 -22.00
CA TYR A 318 -1.18 15.32 -22.14
C TYR A 318 0.07 15.89 -22.82
N ALA A 319 1.25 15.41 -22.43
CA ALA A 319 2.52 15.87 -23.02
C ALA A 319 2.67 15.52 -24.50
N ARG A 320 2.04 14.44 -24.97
CA ARG A 320 1.99 14.06 -26.40
C ARG A 320 1.01 14.89 -27.22
N GLU A 321 -0.05 15.38 -26.59
CA GLU A 321 -1.13 16.12 -27.27
C GLU A 321 -0.92 17.64 -27.22
N ARG A 322 -0.39 18.17 -26.11
CA ARG A 322 -0.21 19.61 -25.89
C ARG A 322 0.94 20.16 -26.71
N VAL A 323 0.63 21.04 -27.65
CA VAL A 323 1.61 21.72 -28.52
C VAL A 323 1.94 23.11 -27.95
N GLN A 324 3.23 23.33 -27.63
CA GLN A 324 3.77 24.63 -27.19
C GLN A 324 5.26 24.72 -27.52
N SER A 325 5.67 25.82 -28.10
CA SER A 325 7.05 26.18 -28.43
C SER A 325 7.79 25.15 -29.33
N ARG A 326 8.92 25.55 -29.83
CA ARG A 326 9.83 24.69 -30.62
C ARG A 326 10.82 23.99 -29.69
N PRO A 327 11.20 22.73 -29.97
CA PRO A 327 12.29 22.07 -29.27
C PRO A 327 13.59 22.87 -29.33
N VAL A 328 14.34 22.91 -28.22
CA VAL A 328 15.57 23.71 -28.09
C VAL A 328 16.70 23.20 -28.98
N ASP A 329 16.70 21.93 -29.38
CA ASP A 329 17.66 21.29 -30.26
C ASP A 329 17.45 21.61 -31.76
N GLY A 330 16.36 22.31 -32.08
CA GLY A 330 16.00 22.66 -33.45
C GLY A 330 15.55 21.50 -34.33
N SER A 331 15.31 20.31 -33.77
CA SER A 331 14.86 19.11 -34.48
C SER A 331 13.52 19.32 -35.19
N ILE A 332 12.65 20.15 -34.63
CA ILE A 332 11.37 20.55 -35.20
C ILE A 332 11.35 22.07 -35.29
N LYS A 333 11.11 22.59 -36.49
CA LYS A 333 11.13 24.06 -36.78
C LYS A 333 9.83 24.76 -36.36
N ALA A 334 8.74 24.03 -36.24
CA ALA A 334 7.43 24.53 -35.77
C ALA A 334 7.26 24.24 -34.26
N SER A 335 6.17 24.77 -33.68
CA SER A 335 5.74 24.37 -32.35
C SER A 335 5.42 22.87 -32.35
N ALA A 336 5.84 22.16 -31.28
CA ALA A 336 5.72 20.71 -31.16
C ALA A 336 5.01 20.31 -29.85
N PRO A 337 4.58 19.05 -29.73
CA PRO A 337 4.14 18.50 -28.45
C PRO A 337 5.17 18.70 -27.35
N ILE A 338 4.73 19.04 -26.15
CA ILE A 338 5.65 19.39 -25.05
C ILE A 338 6.54 18.25 -24.62
N ILE A 339 6.21 16.99 -24.95
CA ILE A 339 7.05 15.82 -24.70
C ILE A 339 8.44 15.92 -25.36
N HIS A 340 8.62 16.77 -26.38
CA HIS A 340 9.90 17.04 -27.01
C HIS A 340 10.83 17.95 -26.19
N HIS A 341 10.32 18.62 -25.14
CA HIS A 341 11.14 19.50 -24.30
C HIS A 341 11.89 18.72 -23.23
N PRO A 342 13.21 18.98 -23.03
CA PRO A 342 14.03 18.21 -22.10
C PRO A 342 13.52 18.18 -20.67
N ASP A 343 13.01 19.29 -20.12
CA ASP A 343 12.51 19.32 -18.74
C ASP A 343 11.19 18.56 -18.57
N VAL A 344 10.30 18.60 -19.57
CA VAL A 344 9.10 17.75 -19.58
C VAL A 344 9.49 16.28 -19.58
N ARG A 345 10.47 15.89 -20.38
CA ARG A 345 11.01 14.51 -20.39
C ARG A 345 11.61 14.14 -19.05
N ARG A 346 12.38 15.03 -18.42
CA ARG A 346 12.91 14.82 -17.07
C ARG A 346 11.81 14.54 -16.05
N MET A 347 10.73 15.35 -16.04
CA MET A 347 9.58 15.13 -15.17
C MET A 347 8.92 13.77 -15.43
N LEU A 348 8.63 13.44 -16.68
CA LEU A 348 8.01 12.18 -17.06
C LEU A 348 8.90 10.96 -16.71
N MET A 349 10.21 11.06 -16.91
CA MET A 349 11.16 10.02 -16.53
C MET A 349 11.24 9.85 -15.01
N THR A 350 11.18 10.94 -14.24
CA THR A 350 11.13 10.88 -12.77
C THR A 350 9.87 10.16 -12.30
N MET A 351 8.70 10.53 -12.86
CA MET A 351 7.42 9.90 -12.54
C MET A 351 7.46 8.39 -12.84
N ARG A 352 7.93 8.02 -14.03
CA ARG A 352 8.07 6.62 -14.45
C ARG A 352 9.03 5.84 -13.56
N ALA A 353 10.19 6.40 -13.28
CA ALA A 353 11.24 5.76 -12.51
C ALA A 353 10.79 5.46 -11.07
N TYR A 354 10.07 6.38 -10.43
CA TYR A 354 9.48 6.12 -9.11
C TYR A 354 8.36 5.08 -9.17
N ALA A 355 7.43 5.17 -10.11
CA ALA A 355 6.35 4.20 -10.22
C ALA A 355 6.88 2.77 -10.45
N GLU A 356 7.80 2.58 -11.41
CA GLU A 356 8.39 1.27 -11.71
C GLU A 356 9.29 0.76 -10.56
N GLY A 357 10.09 1.63 -9.93
CA GLY A 357 10.95 1.25 -8.81
C GLY A 357 10.18 0.83 -7.57
N CYS A 358 9.13 1.58 -7.21
CA CYS A 358 8.24 1.23 -6.09
C CYS A 358 7.46 -0.07 -6.37
N ARG A 359 6.96 -0.27 -7.60
CA ARG A 359 6.30 -1.51 -8.02
C ARG A 359 7.23 -2.71 -7.92
N ALA A 360 8.46 -2.58 -8.39
CA ALA A 360 9.46 -3.64 -8.29
C ALA A 360 9.77 -4.00 -6.83
N MET A 361 9.91 -3.01 -5.96
CA MET A 361 10.10 -3.21 -4.52
C MET A 361 8.90 -3.92 -3.88
N ALA A 362 7.68 -3.51 -4.20
CA ALA A 362 6.46 -4.13 -3.68
C ALA A 362 6.30 -5.58 -4.18
N SER A 363 6.65 -5.87 -5.43
CA SER A 363 6.62 -7.23 -5.99
C SER A 363 7.57 -8.17 -5.25
N VAL A 364 8.79 -7.72 -4.94
CA VAL A 364 9.76 -8.51 -4.17
C VAL A 364 9.30 -8.69 -2.71
N ALA A 365 8.66 -7.67 -2.11
CA ALA A 365 8.09 -7.80 -0.78
C ALA A 365 6.93 -8.83 -0.75
N ALA A 366 6.07 -8.86 -1.78
CA ALA A 366 5.02 -9.87 -1.90
C ALA A 366 5.60 -11.28 -2.01
N ALA A 367 6.65 -11.47 -2.81
CA ALA A 367 7.34 -12.75 -2.93
C ALA A 367 7.97 -13.22 -1.60
N ALA A 368 8.54 -12.28 -0.84
CA ALA A 368 9.05 -12.59 0.50
C ALA A 368 7.92 -13.01 1.46
N TYR A 369 6.74 -12.39 1.37
CA TYR A 369 5.56 -12.82 2.12
C TYR A 369 5.15 -14.25 1.76
N ASP A 370 5.02 -14.56 0.47
CA ASP A 370 4.65 -15.89 0.00
C ASP A 370 5.66 -16.94 0.49
N ALA A 371 6.95 -16.67 0.37
CA ALA A 371 7.99 -17.57 0.86
C ALA A 371 7.99 -17.73 2.40
N ALA A 372 7.70 -16.65 3.15
CA ALA A 372 7.61 -16.71 4.61
C ALA A 372 6.49 -17.62 5.11
N HIS A 373 5.41 -17.76 4.34
CA HIS A 373 4.23 -18.54 4.76
C HIS A 373 4.19 -19.94 4.15
N HIS A 374 4.76 -20.15 2.96
CA HIS A 374 4.56 -21.38 2.19
C HIS A 374 5.84 -22.16 1.87
N HIS A 375 7.04 -21.58 2.07
CA HIS A 375 8.28 -22.33 1.78
C HIS A 375 8.43 -23.54 2.69
N ALA A 376 8.89 -24.69 2.16
CA ALA A 376 9.02 -25.92 2.92
C ALA A 376 10.07 -25.83 4.05
N ASP A 377 11.20 -25.14 3.78
CA ASP A 377 12.29 -24.96 4.74
C ASP A 377 12.00 -23.85 5.75
N ALA A 378 12.11 -24.16 7.05
CA ALA A 378 11.78 -23.24 8.14
C ALA A 378 12.74 -22.04 8.25
N ASP A 379 14.03 -22.25 7.97
CA ASP A 379 15.02 -21.17 8.03
C ASP A 379 14.79 -20.17 6.89
N THR A 380 14.44 -20.66 5.72
CA THR A 380 14.03 -19.83 4.57
C THR A 380 12.77 -19.02 4.88
N ARG A 381 11.76 -19.63 5.53
CA ARG A 381 10.56 -18.89 5.98
C ARG A 381 10.93 -17.73 6.90
N LYS A 382 11.73 -18.00 7.92
CA LYS A 382 12.16 -16.99 8.90
C LYS A 382 12.96 -15.84 8.26
N GLN A 383 13.85 -16.17 7.32
CA GLN A 383 14.61 -15.14 6.58
C GLN A 383 13.70 -14.26 5.74
N ASN A 384 12.74 -14.85 5.02
CA ASN A 384 11.80 -14.09 4.21
C ASN A 384 10.80 -13.28 5.04
N GLU A 385 10.40 -13.77 6.21
CA GLU A 385 9.59 -13.00 7.16
C GLU A 385 10.34 -11.72 7.59
N ALA A 386 11.62 -11.83 7.97
CA ALA A 386 12.44 -10.67 8.34
C ALA A 386 12.59 -9.67 7.17
N VAL A 387 12.78 -10.17 5.95
CA VAL A 387 12.83 -9.33 4.73
C VAL A 387 11.49 -8.63 4.48
N TYR A 388 10.38 -9.36 4.52
CA TYR A 388 9.05 -8.78 4.34
C TYR A 388 8.76 -7.69 5.38
N GLU A 389 9.00 -8.00 6.65
CA GLU A 389 8.80 -7.06 7.74
C GLU A 389 9.65 -5.78 7.60
N TYR A 390 10.89 -5.90 7.11
CA TYR A 390 11.74 -4.74 6.82
C TYR A 390 11.22 -3.93 5.64
N LEU A 391 10.71 -4.58 4.59
CA LEU A 391 10.23 -3.92 3.38
C LEU A 391 8.86 -3.24 3.56
N VAL A 392 7.98 -3.73 4.42
CA VAL A 392 6.63 -3.15 4.60
C VAL A 392 6.66 -1.65 4.92
N PRO A 393 7.47 -1.14 5.88
CA PRO A 393 7.59 0.31 6.10
C PRO A 393 8.10 1.08 4.88
N LEU A 394 8.98 0.48 4.07
CA LEU A 394 9.47 1.09 2.83
C LEU A 394 8.37 1.12 1.77
N VAL A 395 7.68 -0.01 1.56
CA VAL A 395 6.57 -0.07 0.61
C VAL A 395 5.49 0.94 1.00
N LYS A 396 5.10 1.02 2.29
CA LYS A 396 4.10 1.98 2.75
C LYS A 396 4.64 3.41 2.76
N GLY A 397 5.71 3.68 3.49
CA GLY A 397 6.17 5.03 3.75
C GLY A 397 6.79 5.70 2.53
N PHE A 398 7.76 5.04 1.89
CA PHE A 398 8.44 5.59 0.73
C PHE A 398 7.53 5.71 -0.49
N SER A 399 6.78 4.64 -0.86
CA SER A 399 5.94 4.69 -2.06
C SER A 399 4.84 5.74 -1.97
N THR A 400 4.27 5.96 -0.77
CA THR A 400 3.24 7.00 -0.58
C THR A 400 3.82 8.41 -0.63
N GLU A 401 5.01 8.64 -0.08
CA GLU A 401 5.71 9.94 -0.25
C GLU A 401 6.07 10.19 -1.70
N MET A 402 6.57 9.18 -2.43
CA MET A 402 6.86 9.30 -3.85
C MET A 402 5.60 9.55 -4.68
N SER A 403 4.45 9.04 -4.27
CA SER A 403 3.19 9.33 -4.96
C SER A 403 2.83 10.82 -4.92
N LEU A 404 3.16 11.52 -3.83
CA LEU A 404 2.97 12.98 -3.74
C LEU A 404 3.89 13.73 -4.72
N GLU A 405 5.16 13.34 -4.81
CA GLU A 405 6.09 13.93 -5.77
C GLU A 405 5.61 13.68 -7.21
N VAL A 406 5.25 12.44 -7.52
CA VAL A 406 4.80 12.05 -8.86
C VAL A 406 3.49 12.75 -9.25
N THR A 407 2.49 12.79 -8.38
CA THR A 407 1.22 13.45 -8.68
C THR A 407 1.37 14.97 -8.79
N SER A 408 2.25 15.59 -7.99
CA SER A 408 2.64 17.00 -8.11
C SER A 408 3.31 17.29 -9.45
N LEU A 409 4.26 16.44 -9.88
CA LEU A 409 4.86 16.54 -11.21
C LEU A 409 3.81 16.36 -12.32
N GLY A 410 2.81 15.49 -12.12
CA GLY A 410 1.70 15.33 -13.03
C GLY A 410 0.92 16.65 -13.24
N VAL A 411 0.60 17.35 -12.16
CA VAL A 411 0.01 18.70 -12.22
C VAL A 411 0.94 19.67 -12.95
N GLN A 412 2.24 19.66 -12.65
CA GLN A 412 3.24 20.53 -13.26
C GLN A 412 3.38 20.32 -14.77
N VAL A 413 3.37 19.05 -15.24
CA VAL A 413 3.40 18.73 -16.69
C VAL A 413 2.20 19.33 -17.41
N HIS A 414 1.04 19.38 -16.78
CA HIS A 414 -0.17 20.00 -17.35
C HIS A 414 -0.12 21.54 -17.34
N GLY A 415 0.81 22.17 -16.63
CA GLY A 415 0.89 23.61 -16.45
C GLY A 415 -0.38 24.18 -15.81
N GLY A 416 -0.84 25.36 -16.26
CA GLY A 416 -2.07 25.97 -15.73
C GLY A 416 -3.31 25.06 -15.81
N MET A 417 -3.40 24.21 -16.83
CA MET A 417 -4.48 23.23 -16.95
C MET A 417 -4.46 22.16 -15.87
N GLY A 418 -3.28 21.85 -15.29
CA GLY A 418 -3.16 20.91 -14.16
C GLY A 418 -3.79 21.40 -12.86
N PHE A 419 -3.94 22.71 -12.73
CA PHE A 419 -4.59 23.36 -11.58
C PHE A 419 -6.11 23.45 -11.72
N ILE A 420 -6.64 23.13 -12.90
CA ILE A 420 -8.08 23.12 -13.20
C ILE A 420 -8.65 21.73 -12.94
N GLU A 421 -9.66 21.65 -12.06
CA GLU A 421 -10.28 20.39 -11.63
C GLU A 421 -10.75 19.52 -12.81
N GLU A 422 -11.37 20.12 -13.81
CA GLU A 422 -11.94 19.44 -14.99
C GLU A 422 -10.89 18.69 -15.82
N THR A 423 -9.62 19.07 -15.70
CA THR A 423 -8.51 18.32 -16.32
C THR A 423 -8.30 16.96 -15.69
N GLY A 424 -8.63 16.82 -14.41
CA GLY A 424 -8.53 15.58 -13.63
C GLY A 424 -7.11 15.27 -13.12
N ALA A 425 -6.10 16.10 -13.41
CA ALA A 425 -4.75 15.93 -12.85
C ALA A 425 -4.71 16.26 -11.35
N ALA A 426 -5.47 17.28 -10.94
CA ALA A 426 -5.58 17.71 -9.55
C ALA A 426 -6.17 16.63 -8.64
N GLN A 427 -7.11 15.82 -9.12
CA GLN A 427 -7.71 14.73 -8.35
C GLN A 427 -6.65 13.76 -7.84
N TYR A 428 -5.70 13.30 -8.67
CA TYR A 428 -4.66 12.36 -8.24
C TYR A 428 -3.78 12.93 -7.14
N TYR A 429 -3.45 14.23 -7.21
CA TYR A 429 -2.67 14.90 -6.17
C TYR A 429 -3.45 15.00 -4.85
N ARG A 430 -4.75 15.34 -4.91
CA ARG A 430 -5.63 15.40 -3.74
C ARG A 430 -5.80 14.03 -3.10
N ASP A 431 -6.04 13.01 -3.91
CA ASP A 431 -6.24 11.63 -3.43
C ASP A 431 -4.96 11.03 -2.85
N ALA A 432 -3.79 11.34 -3.42
CA ALA A 432 -2.50 10.85 -2.91
C ALA A 432 -2.19 11.35 -1.50
N LYS A 433 -2.67 12.54 -1.11
CA LYS A 433 -2.25 13.15 0.17
C LYS A 433 -2.62 12.33 1.40
N ILE A 434 -3.74 11.63 1.40
CA ILE A 434 -4.16 10.81 2.54
C ILE A 434 -3.22 9.63 2.80
N LEU A 435 -2.54 9.12 1.76
CA LEU A 435 -1.74 7.91 1.82
C LEU A 435 -0.54 8.03 2.78
N THR A 436 -0.02 9.24 2.97
CA THR A 436 1.06 9.51 3.93
C THR A 436 0.57 9.70 5.37
N ILE A 437 -0.74 9.71 5.58
CA ILE A 437 -1.38 10.05 6.87
C ILE A 437 -2.01 8.82 7.52
N TYR A 438 -2.94 8.14 6.82
CA TYR A 438 -3.70 7.04 7.41
C TYR A 438 -2.89 5.72 7.43
N GLU A 439 -3.40 4.72 8.17
CA GLU A 439 -2.74 3.42 8.43
C GLU A 439 -1.31 3.57 9.00
N GLY A 440 -1.13 4.58 9.83
CA GLY A 440 0.15 5.02 10.35
C GLY A 440 0.84 6.02 9.43
N THR A 441 1.11 7.20 9.98
CA THR A 441 1.79 8.28 9.24
C THR A 441 3.17 7.85 8.75
N THR A 442 3.77 8.61 7.83
CA THR A 442 5.16 8.39 7.39
C THR A 442 6.12 8.30 8.58
N ALA A 443 5.94 9.14 9.61
CA ALA A 443 6.76 9.07 10.82
C ALA A 443 6.56 7.78 11.62
N ILE A 444 5.34 7.24 11.68
CA ILE A 444 5.08 5.96 12.34
C ILE A 444 5.78 4.81 11.59
N GLN A 445 5.76 4.81 10.26
CA GLN A 445 6.52 3.83 9.46
C GLN A 445 8.03 3.98 9.69
N ALA A 446 8.53 5.21 9.72
CA ALA A 446 9.94 5.50 9.94
C ALA A 446 10.41 5.09 11.35
N ASN A 447 9.60 5.34 12.36
CA ASN A 447 9.91 4.94 13.74
C ASN A 447 9.86 3.40 13.90
N ASP A 448 8.95 2.73 13.20
CA ASP A 448 8.92 1.27 13.14
C ASP A 448 10.18 0.72 12.46
N LEU A 449 10.61 1.33 11.35
CA LEU A 449 11.85 0.97 10.65
C LEU A 449 13.08 1.12 11.56
N VAL A 450 13.21 2.25 12.26
CA VAL A 450 14.32 2.52 13.18
C VAL A 450 14.31 1.52 14.34
N GLY A 451 13.22 1.46 15.10
CA GLY A 451 13.18 0.75 16.38
C GLY A 451 13.06 -0.77 16.23
N ARG A 452 12.09 -1.24 15.44
CA ARG A 452 11.75 -2.67 15.35
C ARG A 452 12.50 -3.40 14.25
N LYS A 453 12.75 -2.73 13.11
CA LYS A 453 13.26 -3.40 11.90
C LYS A 453 14.77 -3.19 11.69
N THR A 454 15.39 -2.27 12.42
CA THR A 454 16.83 -1.99 12.32
C THR A 454 17.54 -2.17 13.66
N SER A 455 17.15 -1.41 14.70
CA SER A 455 17.89 -1.42 15.98
C SER A 455 17.73 -2.76 16.73
N ARG A 456 16.53 -3.35 16.71
CA ARG A 456 16.20 -4.54 17.48
C ARG A 456 16.99 -5.78 17.05
N ASP A 457 17.30 -5.91 15.75
CA ASP A 457 18.09 -7.02 15.20
C ASP A 457 19.58 -6.66 15.00
N GLY A 458 20.00 -5.49 15.49
CA GLY A 458 21.38 -4.99 15.32
C GLY A 458 21.75 -4.70 13.87
N GLY A 459 20.75 -4.40 13.03
CA GLY A 459 20.95 -4.10 11.62
C GLY A 459 21.22 -5.34 10.74
N GLN A 460 20.94 -6.54 11.21
CA GLN A 460 21.24 -7.78 10.46
C GLN A 460 20.46 -7.84 9.14
N THR A 461 19.16 -7.57 9.17
CA THR A 461 18.31 -7.62 7.96
C THR A 461 18.75 -6.61 6.89
N PRO A 462 18.91 -5.30 7.17
CA PRO A 462 19.39 -4.36 6.16
C PRO A 462 20.81 -4.68 5.66
N LYS A 463 21.71 -5.20 6.51
CA LYS A 463 23.05 -5.64 6.09
C LYS A 463 22.99 -6.85 5.15
N ALA A 464 22.08 -7.79 5.40
CA ALA A 464 21.85 -8.93 4.50
C ALA A 464 21.32 -8.48 3.12
N LEU A 465 20.41 -7.48 3.10
CA LEU A 465 19.96 -6.88 1.84
C LEU A 465 21.11 -6.17 1.10
N ALA A 466 21.97 -5.44 1.81
CA ALA A 466 23.14 -4.80 1.23
C ALA A 466 24.11 -5.82 0.60
N ALA A 467 24.31 -6.98 1.21
CA ALA A 467 25.12 -8.06 0.64
C ALA A 467 24.50 -8.65 -0.65
N GLN A 468 23.17 -8.62 -0.81
CA GLN A 468 22.53 -8.98 -2.09
C GLN A 468 22.74 -7.90 -3.16
N MET A 469 22.81 -6.62 -2.78
CA MET A 469 23.11 -5.52 -3.70
C MET A 469 24.50 -5.69 -4.32
N GLU A 470 25.51 -6.15 -3.57
CA GLU A 470 26.85 -6.45 -4.08
C GLU A 470 26.85 -7.45 -5.23
N LYS A 471 25.98 -8.47 -5.18
CA LYS A 471 25.82 -9.42 -6.28
C LYS A 471 25.30 -8.76 -7.55
N THR A 472 24.40 -7.79 -7.41
CA THR A 472 23.87 -7.02 -8.54
C THR A 472 24.94 -6.07 -9.11
N GLU A 473 25.75 -5.43 -8.24
CA GLU A 473 26.90 -4.62 -8.66
C GLU A 473 27.88 -5.45 -9.50
N ALA A 474 28.22 -6.65 -9.04
CA ALA A 474 29.09 -7.56 -9.77
C ALA A 474 28.49 -7.97 -11.13
N ALA A 475 27.20 -8.27 -11.19
CA ALA A 475 26.50 -8.61 -12.44
C ALA A 475 26.52 -7.44 -13.45
N LEU A 476 26.30 -6.21 -12.99
CA LEU A 476 26.41 -5.01 -13.82
C LEU A 476 27.81 -4.82 -14.37
N LEU A 477 28.86 -5.02 -13.55
CA LEU A 477 30.25 -4.94 -13.98
C LEU A 477 30.61 -6.00 -15.04
N GLN A 478 30.02 -7.21 -14.92
CA GLN A 478 30.21 -8.28 -15.93
C GLN A 478 29.60 -7.92 -17.30
N ILE A 479 28.47 -7.19 -17.34
CA ILE A 479 27.89 -6.68 -18.59
C ILE A 479 28.89 -5.75 -19.29
N GLY A 480 29.63 -4.95 -18.55
CA GLY A 480 30.77 -4.18 -19.04
C GLY A 480 30.45 -2.96 -19.89
N SER A 481 29.18 -2.70 -20.24
CA SER A 481 28.77 -1.49 -20.96
C SER A 481 29.01 -0.22 -20.12
N ALA A 482 29.13 0.94 -20.75
CA ALA A 482 29.29 2.21 -20.04
C ALA A 482 28.15 2.47 -19.05
N ASP A 483 26.92 2.18 -19.46
CA ASP A 483 25.73 2.35 -18.64
C ASP A 483 25.72 1.41 -17.43
N ALA A 484 26.02 0.11 -17.63
CA ALA A 484 26.07 -0.86 -16.56
C ALA A 484 27.17 -0.52 -15.52
N LYS A 485 28.36 -0.10 -15.97
CA LYS A 485 29.45 0.36 -15.08
C LYS A 485 29.05 1.58 -14.26
N ALA A 486 28.40 2.57 -14.88
CA ALA A 486 27.94 3.75 -14.17
C ALA A 486 26.85 3.42 -13.17
N MET A 487 25.92 2.52 -13.49
CA MET A 487 24.91 2.04 -12.55
C MET A 487 25.53 1.30 -11.36
N ALA A 488 26.51 0.42 -11.62
CA ALA A 488 27.26 -0.25 -10.56
C ALA A 488 27.89 0.75 -9.59
N HIS A 489 28.57 1.77 -10.12
CA HIS A 489 29.18 2.83 -9.31
C HIS A 489 28.12 3.58 -8.46
N ARG A 490 26.98 3.95 -9.04
CA ARG A 490 25.90 4.62 -8.29
C ARG A 490 25.30 3.73 -7.20
N LEU A 491 25.07 2.46 -7.49
CA LEU A 491 24.53 1.50 -6.53
C LEU A 491 25.51 1.26 -5.37
N THR A 492 26.81 1.09 -5.66
CA THR A 492 27.86 0.93 -4.65
C THR A 492 27.92 2.14 -3.70
N ALA A 493 27.88 3.37 -4.24
CA ALA A 493 27.89 4.58 -3.43
C ALA A 493 26.63 4.69 -2.56
N ALA A 494 25.45 4.39 -3.13
CA ALA A 494 24.18 4.43 -2.41
C ALA A 494 24.10 3.35 -1.31
N ARG A 495 24.57 2.13 -1.58
CA ARG A 495 24.70 1.06 -0.60
C ARG A 495 25.64 1.43 0.55
N GLY A 496 26.76 2.07 0.26
CA GLY A 496 27.68 2.58 1.28
C GLY A 496 27.00 3.60 2.19
N ALA A 497 26.33 4.60 1.62
CA ALA A 497 25.56 5.58 2.38
C ALA A 497 24.45 4.94 3.24
N PHE A 498 23.77 3.94 2.70
CA PHE A 498 22.75 3.17 3.43
C PHE A 498 23.35 2.41 4.63
N LEU A 499 24.48 1.73 4.45
CA LEU A 499 25.14 0.99 5.53
C LEU A 499 25.68 1.92 6.63
N ASP A 500 26.21 3.09 6.27
CA ASP A 500 26.63 4.12 7.24
C ASP A 500 25.46 4.54 8.13
N VAL A 501 24.29 4.78 7.54
CA VAL A 501 23.09 5.15 8.30
C VAL A 501 22.57 3.99 9.15
N VAL A 502 22.57 2.75 8.64
CA VAL A 502 22.19 1.56 9.42
C VAL A 502 23.07 1.43 10.67
N ASN A 503 24.39 1.56 10.54
CA ASN A 503 25.31 1.49 11.66
C ASN A 503 25.07 2.65 12.64
N PHE A 504 24.92 3.88 12.14
CA PHE A 504 24.59 5.04 12.98
C PHE A 504 23.29 4.81 13.79
N ILE A 505 22.23 4.32 13.17
CA ILE A 505 20.95 4.05 13.84
C ILE A 505 21.11 3.00 14.93
N VAL A 506 21.83 1.90 14.65
CA VAL A 506 22.07 0.83 15.65
C VAL A 506 22.83 1.38 16.87
N ASP A 507 23.87 2.17 16.64
CA ASP A 507 24.70 2.75 17.71
C ASP A 507 23.95 3.83 18.48
N ALA A 508 23.27 4.75 17.79
CA ALA A 508 22.58 5.88 18.38
C ALA A 508 21.29 5.48 19.13
N ALA A 509 20.57 4.45 18.70
CA ALA A 509 19.31 4.07 19.32
C ALA A 509 19.44 3.74 20.83
N ALA A 510 20.59 3.24 21.26
CA ALA A 510 20.86 2.92 22.65
C ALA A 510 21.52 4.08 23.43
N THR A 511 22.26 4.97 22.76
CA THR A 511 23.11 6.00 23.42
C THR A 511 22.51 7.40 23.31
N ASP A 512 21.86 7.73 22.18
CA ASP A 512 21.19 9.00 21.91
C ASP A 512 19.95 8.77 21.05
N PRO A 513 18.83 8.32 21.64
CA PRO A 513 17.59 8.04 20.91
C PRO A 513 17.08 9.25 20.11
N ASN A 514 17.27 10.48 20.60
CA ASN A 514 16.84 11.68 19.88
C ASN A 514 17.58 11.83 18.54
N ALA A 515 18.88 11.56 18.50
CA ALA A 515 19.65 11.58 17.26
C ALA A 515 19.19 10.50 16.27
N ALA A 516 18.96 9.26 16.75
CA ALA A 516 18.46 8.18 15.93
C ALA A 516 17.09 8.50 15.30
N TYR A 517 16.16 9.02 16.10
CA TYR A 517 14.77 9.27 15.64
C TYR A 517 14.63 10.61 14.92
N ALA A 518 15.52 11.59 15.12
CA ALA A 518 15.57 12.80 14.30
C ALA A 518 15.80 12.50 12.82
N GLY A 519 16.58 11.44 12.54
CA GLY A 519 16.84 10.94 11.19
C GLY A 519 15.85 9.88 10.68
N SER A 520 14.77 9.56 11.39
CA SER A 520 13.92 8.41 11.07
C SER A 520 13.26 8.49 9.69
N VAL A 521 12.61 9.61 9.37
CA VAL A 521 11.98 9.80 8.04
C VAL A 521 13.02 9.89 6.92
N PRO A 522 14.11 10.69 7.04
CA PRO A 522 15.21 10.64 6.07
C PRO A 522 15.79 9.23 5.86
N TYR A 523 15.93 8.43 6.91
CA TYR A 523 16.38 7.04 6.79
C TYR A 523 15.37 6.17 6.01
N LEU A 524 14.08 6.29 6.29
CA LEU A 524 13.03 5.62 5.51
C LEU A 524 13.13 5.99 4.03
N MET A 525 13.34 7.26 3.71
CA MET A 525 13.46 7.76 2.34
C MET A 525 14.73 7.26 1.66
N LEU A 526 15.87 7.25 2.38
CA LEU A 526 17.13 6.69 1.87
C LEU A 526 17.00 5.20 1.60
N ALA A 527 16.49 4.43 2.56
CA ALA A 527 16.32 2.99 2.42
C ALA A 527 15.38 2.64 1.26
N GLY A 528 14.25 3.35 1.13
CA GLY A 528 13.32 3.19 0.00
C GLY A 528 13.97 3.50 -1.35
N ASN A 529 14.71 4.61 -1.45
CA ASN A 529 15.46 4.97 -2.65
C ASN A 529 16.48 3.90 -3.05
N VAL A 530 17.24 3.40 -2.08
CA VAL A 530 18.29 2.41 -2.33
C VAL A 530 17.70 1.07 -2.74
N VAL A 531 16.66 0.60 -2.04
CA VAL A 531 16.01 -0.68 -2.34
C VAL A 531 15.30 -0.63 -3.69
N ALA A 532 14.53 0.42 -3.98
CA ALA A 532 13.86 0.58 -5.29
C ALA A 532 14.88 0.68 -6.43
N GLY A 533 15.95 1.46 -6.24
CA GLY A 533 17.04 1.58 -7.20
C GLY A 533 17.78 0.27 -7.44
N TRP A 534 17.98 -0.52 -6.39
CA TRP A 534 18.53 -1.88 -6.51
C TRP A 534 17.61 -2.79 -7.33
N GLN A 535 16.28 -2.77 -7.11
CA GLN A 535 15.38 -3.57 -7.94
C GLN A 535 15.40 -3.15 -9.41
N LEU A 536 15.49 -1.85 -9.69
CA LEU A 536 15.67 -1.38 -11.07
C LEU A 536 17.02 -1.78 -11.67
N ALA A 537 18.09 -1.83 -10.87
CA ALA A 537 19.37 -2.37 -11.31
C ALA A 537 19.28 -3.87 -11.65
N ARG A 538 18.55 -4.67 -10.86
CA ARG A 538 18.19 -6.06 -11.20
C ARG A 538 17.38 -6.14 -12.49
N SER A 539 16.41 -5.22 -12.68
CA SER A 539 15.62 -5.14 -13.92
C SER A 539 16.51 -4.85 -15.15
N TYR A 540 17.54 -3.99 -15.00
CA TYR A 540 18.50 -3.74 -16.07
C TYR A 540 19.26 -5.02 -16.46
N VAL A 541 19.77 -5.77 -15.47
CA VAL A 541 20.48 -7.03 -15.69
C VAL A 541 19.56 -8.04 -16.39
N ALA A 542 18.33 -8.21 -15.90
CA ALA A 542 17.36 -9.14 -16.48
C ALA A 542 16.97 -8.77 -17.92
N ALA A 543 16.70 -7.49 -18.19
CA ALA A 543 16.37 -7.02 -19.53
C ALA A 543 17.53 -7.21 -20.51
N HIS A 544 18.77 -6.95 -20.05
CA HIS A 544 19.98 -7.20 -20.86
C HIS A 544 20.12 -8.70 -21.20
N GLN A 545 19.91 -9.58 -20.23
CA GLN A 545 19.98 -11.03 -20.42
C GLN A 545 18.88 -11.53 -21.36
N ALA A 546 17.65 -11.02 -21.21
CA ALA A 546 16.54 -11.37 -22.08
C ALA A 546 16.80 -10.98 -23.55
N LEU A 547 17.32 -9.77 -23.79
CA LEU A 547 17.73 -9.33 -25.13
C LEU A 547 18.83 -10.21 -25.72
N ALA A 548 19.81 -10.61 -24.91
CA ALA A 548 20.88 -11.52 -25.36
C ALA A 548 20.36 -12.93 -25.67
N ALA A 549 19.28 -13.36 -25.00
CA ALA A 549 18.60 -14.63 -25.25
C ALA A 549 17.60 -14.59 -26.42
N GLY A 550 17.41 -13.45 -27.07
CA GLY A 550 16.55 -13.32 -28.24
C GLY A 550 15.11 -12.86 -27.94
N GLU A 551 14.90 -12.17 -26.82
CA GLU A 551 13.59 -11.57 -26.52
C GLU A 551 13.11 -10.65 -27.66
N THR A 552 11.85 -10.83 -28.06
CA THR A 552 11.27 -10.16 -29.22
C THR A 552 10.72 -8.76 -28.90
N ASP A 553 10.27 -8.51 -27.65
CA ASP A 553 9.79 -7.18 -27.23
C ASP A 553 10.99 -6.29 -26.82
N THR A 554 11.84 -6.02 -27.82
CA THR A 554 13.10 -5.29 -27.61
C THR A 554 12.89 -3.87 -27.12
N ASP A 555 11.79 -3.20 -27.50
CA ASP A 555 11.49 -1.83 -27.10
C ASP A 555 11.12 -1.74 -25.63
N PHE A 556 10.34 -2.69 -25.12
CA PHE A 556 10.03 -2.80 -23.71
C PHE A 556 11.31 -3.04 -22.88
N MET A 557 12.13 -4.00 -23.26
CA MET A 557 13.38 -4.30 -22.55
C MET A 557 14.34 -3.11 -22.53
N LYS A 558 14.52 -2.41 -23.66
CA LYS A 558 15.31 -1.18 -23.72
C LYS A 558 14.75 -0.09 -22.83
N ALA A 559 13.42 0.07 -22.80
CA ALA A 559 12.78 1.05 -21.92
C ALA A 559 13.02 0.75 -20.44
N LYS A 560 12.99 -0.52 -20.02
CA LYS A 560 13.38 -0.94 -18.66
C LYS A 560 14.82 -0.53 -18.34
N MET A 561 15.74 -0.77 -19.25
CA MET A 561 17.15 -0.41 -19.08
C MET A 561 17.35 1.11 -18.95
N VAL A 562 16.68 1.89 -19.80
CA VAL A 562 16.75 3.37 -19.76
C VAL A 562 16.15 3.91 -18.45
N THR A 563 15.02 3.35 -17.99
CA THR A 563 14.39 3.75 -16.72
C THR A 563 15.32 3.49 -15.54
N ALA A 564 15.94 2.31 -15.50
CA ALA A 564 16.89 1.94 -14.45
C ALA A 564 18.12 2.86 -14.44
N ARG A 565 18.66 3.17 -15.62
CA ARG A 565 19.78 4.10 -15.76
C ARG A 565 19.42 5.50 -15.29
N PHE A 566 18.26 6.02 -15.66
CA PHE A 566 17.77 7.32 -15.20
C PHE A 566 17.66 7.37 -13.67
N TYR A 567 17.09 6.33 -13.05
CA TYR A 567 16.97 6.25 -11.60
C TYR A 567 18.35 6.32 -10.92
N ALA A 568 19.32 5.59 -11.43
CA ALA A 568 20.68 5.60 -10.90
C ALA A 568 21.31 6.99 -10.93
N ASP A 569 21.18 7.71 -12.05
CA ASP A 569 21.81 9.01 -12.23
C ASP A 569 21.12 10.15 -11.50
N HIS A 570 19.77 10.14 -11.42
CA HIS A 570 18.99 11.29 -10.93
C HIS A 570 18.43 11.10 -9.52
N ILE A 571 18.33 9.86 -9.02
CA ILE A 571 17.70 9.54 -7.74
C ILE A 571 18.73 8.93 -6.78
N LEU A 572 19.37 7.81 -7.13
CA LEU A 572 20.39 7.18 -6.28
C LEU A 572 21.56 8.11 -5.96
N SER A 573 21.93 8.98 -6.89
CA SER A 573 23.02 9.96 -6.71
C SER A 573 22.82 10.90 -5.50
N LYS A 574 21.59 11.03 -4.97
CA LYS A 574 21.26 11.85 -3.80
C LYS A 574 21.58 11.17 -2.46
N SER A 575 21.88 9.87 -2.46
CA SER A 575 21.98 9.07 -1.23
C SER A 575 23.05 9.57 -0.27
N SER A 576 24.19 10.05 -0.76
CA SER A 576 25.28 10.57 0.08
C SER A 576 24.88 11.82 0.84
N SER A 577 24.18 12.77 0.22
CA SER A 577 23.73 13.99 0.90
C SER A 577 22.64 13.71 1.95
N VAL A 578 21.78 12.72 1.71
CA VAL A 578 20.80 12.29 2.72
C VAL A 578 21.49 11.64 3.91
N ARG A 579 22.49 10.78 3.64
CA ARG A 579 23.34 10.17 4.68
C ARG A 579 23.97 11.24 5.57
N ASP A 580 24.57 12.29 4.99
CA ASP A 580 25.24 13.36 5.73
C ASP A 580 24.23 14.10 6.63
N GLY A 581 23.04 14.39 6.14
CA GLY A 581 21.97 14.99 6.94
C GLY A 581 21.53 14.15 8.14
N ILE A 582 21.56 12.81 8.02
CA ILE A 582 21.19 11.89 9.10
C ILE A 582 22.33 11.75 10.11
N VAL A 583 23.54 11.44 9.64
CA VAL A 583 24.66 11.07 10.52
C VAL A 583 25.32 12.29 11.14
N GLU A 584 25.50 13.35 10.36
CA GLU A 584 26.22 14.54 10.80
C GLU A 584 25.28 15.65 11.29
N GLY A 585 24.04 15.70 10.73
CA GLY A 585 23.06 16.74 11.01
C GLY A 585 22.10 16.44 12.16
N ALA A 586 22.14 15.25 12.78
CA ALA A 586 21.14 14.79 13.75
C ALA A 586 20.87 15.80 14.89
N HIS A 587 21.93 16.33 15.51
CA HIS A 587 21.79 17.26 16.64
C HIS A 587 21.18 18.62 16.29
N SER A 588 21.25 19.05 15.04
CA SER A 588 20.66 20.32 14.59
C SER A 588 19.13 20.31 14.64
N VAL A 589 18.51 19.13 14.55
CA VAL A 589 17.04 18.96 14.55
C VAL A 589 16.43 19.37 15.90
N THR A 590 17.12 19.08 17.00
CA THR A 590 16.65 19.36 18.38
C THR A 590 17.37 20.54 19.04
N ALA A 591 18.16 21.30 18.30
CA ALA A 591 18.96 22.38 18.82
C ALA A 591 18.15 23.63 19.21
N MET A 592 17.00 23.86 18.56
CA MET A 592 16.15 25.01 18.84
C MET A 592 15.38 24.80 20.15
N ALA A 593 15.40 25.78 21.04
CA ALA A 593 14.57 25.77 22.24
C ALA A 593 13.07 25.78 21.87
N LEU A 594 12.25 25.07 22.66
CA LEU A 594 10.81 24.92 22.36
C LEU A 594 10.07 26.26 22.31
N GLU A 595 10.50 27.21 23.11
CA GLU A 595 9.91 28.56 23.21
C GLU A 595 10.25 29.45 22.00
N ALA A 596 11.19 29.02 21.15
CA ALA A 596 11.61 29.75 19.96
C ALA A 596 10.84 29.36 18.68
N PHE A 597 9.98 28.32 18.74
CA PHE A 597 9.09 27.93 17.63
C PHE A 597 7.87 28.84 17.45
#